data_b99353bbc4787fbd15f53813592394f7
#
_entry.id   b99353bbc4787fbd15f53813592394f7
#
_cell.length_a   1.000
_cell.length_b   1.000
_cell.length_c   1.000
_cell.angle_alpha   90.00
_cell.angle_beta   90.00
_cell.angle_gamma   90.00
#
_symmetry.space_group_name_H-M   'P 1'
#
loop_
_entity.id
_entity.type
_entity.pdbx_description
1 polymer ?
#
loop_
_entity_poly.entity_id
_entity_poly.type
_entity_poly.pdbx_seq_one_letter_code
_entity_poly.pdbx_strand_id
1 'polypeptide(L)'
;MKSPIYQQINEIIRLIPVGKVATYGQIADIVGGCTARMVGYAASAIPFDSDIPWQRVINFQGGISTRSGVSGELLQQELLEAEGIQFDQNGLTNLELYRWKGE
;
A
#
# COMPACT_ATOMS: atom_id res chain seq x y z
N MET A 1 7.28 20.37 -15.94
CA MET A 1 7.27 20.55 -14.49
C MET A 1 6.88 19.25 -13.81
N LYS A 2 7.63 18.86 -12.76
CA LYS A 2 7.30 17.64 -12.04
C LYS A 2 6.02 17.79 -11.23
N SER A 3 5.22 16.74 -11.21
CA SER A 3 4.04 16.69 -10.35
C SER A 3 4.45 16.75 -8.87
N PRO A 4 3.57 17.25 -7.99
CA PRO A 4 3.85 17.17 -6.55
C PRO A 4 4.14 15.73 -6.12
N ILE A 5 4.97 15.58 -5.08
CA ILE A 5 5.44 14.26 -4.68
C ILE A 5 4.28 13.31 -4.32
N TYR A 6 3.25 13.81 -3.65
CA TYR A 6 2.11 12.96 -3.29
C TYR A 6 1.36 12.49 -4.53
N GLN A 7 1.26 13.32 -5.56
CA GLN A 7 0.65 12.91 -6.83
C GLN A 7 1.47 11.81 -7.50
N GLN A 8 2.80 11.92 -7.48
CA GLN A 8 3.69 10.88 -8.03
C GLN A 8 3.52 9.57 -7.28
N ILE A 9 3.42 9.64 -5.95
CA ILE A 9 3.19 8.45 -5.12
C ILE A 9 1.85 7.80 -5.50
N ASN A 10 0.80 8.59 -5.61
CA ASN A 10 -0.53 8.08 -5.94
C ASN A 10 -0.56 7.43 -7.33
N GLU A 11 0.17 7.98 -8.28
CA GLU A 11 0.26 7.40 -9.61
C GLU A 11 0.91 6.01 -9.59
N ILE A 12 1.93 5.83 -8.75
CA ILE A 12 2.56 4.52 -8.59
C ILE A 12 1.62 3.53 -7.90
N ILE A 13 0.92 3.98 -6.86
CA ILE A 13 -0.05 3.12 -6.17
C ILE A 13 -1.12 2.62 -7.14
N ARG A 14 -1.57 3.46 -8.06
CA ARG A 14 -2.56 3.06 -9.06
C ARG A 14 -2.11 1.87 -9.91
N LEU A 15 -0.81 1.69 -10.08
CA LEU A 15 -0.28 0.63 -10.93
C LEU A 15 -0.27 -0.73 -10.26
N ILE A 16 -0.41 -0.80 -8.93
CA ILE A 16 -0.38 -2.07 -8.22
C ILE A 16 -1.63 -2.87 -8.60
N PRO A 17 -1.47 -4.06 -9.21
CA PRO A 17 -2.63 -4.82 -9.69
C PRO A 17 -3.38 -5.52 -8.56
N VAL A 18 -4.61 -5.91 -8.85
CA VAL A 18 -5.42 -6.73 -7.94
C VAL A 18 -4.66 -8.01 -7.59
N GLY A 19 -4.68 -8.36 -6.31
CA GLY A 19 -4.01 -9.57 -5.84
C GLY A 19 -2.53 -9.39 -5.56
N LYS A 20 -2.03 -8.16 -5.64
CA LYS A 20 -0.64 -7.84 -5.34
C LYS A 20 -0.56 -6.70 -4.32
N VAL A 21 0.57 -6.63 -3.62
CA VAL A 21 0.83 -5.57 -2.65
C VAL A 21 2.21 -4.97 -2.91
N ALA A 22 2.42 -3.76 -2.44
CA ALA A 22 3.73 -3.13 -2.47
C ALA A 22 4.02 -2.57 -1.08
N THR A 23 5.30 -2.53 -0.72
CA THR A 23 5.70 -1.94 0.55
C THR A 23 5.91 -0.44 0.40
N TYR A 24 5.82 0.28 1.51
CA TYR A 24 6.08 1.73 1.52
C TYR A 24 7.47 2.04 0.93
N GLY A 25 8.48 1.27 1.34
CA GLY A 25 9.83 1.48 0.84
C GLY A 25 9.98 1.20 -0.65
N GLN A 26 9.29 0.18 -1.14
CA GLN A 26 9.29 -0.14 -2.57
C GLN A 26 8.75 1.02 -3.40
N ILE A 27 7.63 1.60 -2.97
CA ILE A 27 7.02 2.72 -3.67
C ILE A 27 7.94 3.94 -3.62
N ALA A 28 8.55 4.20 -2.45
CA ALA A 28 9.49 5.30 -2.31
C ALA A 28 10.67 5.17 -3.29
N ASP A 29 11.18 3.95 -3.44
CA ASP A 29 12.29 3.69 -4.37
C ASP A 29 11.88 3.91 -5.83
N ILE A 30 10.68 3.50 -6.20
CA ILE A 30 10.17 3.68 -7.57
C ILE A 30 9.98 5.16 -7.89
N VAL A 31 9.38 5.90 -6.97
CA VAL A 31 9.15 7.34 -7.17
C VAL A 31 10.46 8.11 -7.20
N GLY A 32 11.37 7.79 -6.30
CA GLY A 32 12.60 8.53 -6.12
C GLY A 32 12.36 9.86 -5.41
N GLY A 33 13.34 10.32 -4.66
CA GLY A 33 13.26 11.60 -3.98
C GLY A 33 12.26 11.67 -2.83
N CYS A 34 11.84 10.51 -2.31
CA CYS A 34 10.95 10.47 -1.15
C CYS A 34 11.28 9.27 -0.27
N THR A 35 10.71 9.26 0.92
CA THR A 35 10.95 8.22 1.91
C THR A 35 9.71 7.34 2.06
N ALA A 36 9.90 6.14 2.65
CA ALA A 36 8.78 5.26 2.98
C ALA A 36 7.76 5.98 3.87
N ARG A 37 8.22 6.83 4.77
CA ARG A 37 7.34 7.60 5.65
C ARG A 37 6.44 8.54 4.86
N MET A 38 6.98 9.19 3.84
CA MET A 38 6.20 10.08 2.96
C MET A 38 5.14 9.28 2.21
N VAL A 39 5.48 8.07 1.75
CA VAL A 39 4.50 7.18 1.12
C VAL A 39 3.38 6.84 2.11
N GLY A 40 3.73 6.59 3.36
CA GLY A 40 2.74 6.32 4.41
C GLY A 40 1.77 7.49 4.59
N TYR A 41 2.29 8.71 4.63
CA TYR A 41 1.44 9.89 4.74
C TYR A 41 0.53 10.07 3.52
N ALA A 42 1.08 9.87 2.33
CA ALA A 42 0.30 9.98 1.10
C ALA A 42 -0.84 8.94 1.08
N ALA A 43 -0.52 7.69 1.42
CA ALA A 43 -1.53 6.63 1.46
C ALA A 43 -2.61 6.93 2.49
N SER A 44 -2.23 7.48 3.65
CA SER A 44 -3.18 7.84 4.70
C SER A 44 -4.13 8.95 4.30
N ALA A 45 -3.73 9.80 3.36
CA ALA A 45 -4.55 10.90 2.87
C ALA A 45 -5.55 10.46 1.80
N ILE A 46 -5.42 9.25 1.27
CA ILE A 46 -6.34 8.74 0.24
C ILE A 46 -7.65 8.33 0.92
N PRO A 47 -8.81 8.85 0.46
CA PRO A 47 -10.10 8.42 1.02
C PRO A 47 -10.33 6.93 0.81
N PHE A 48 -11.00 6.29 1.75
CA PHE A 48 -11.26 4.85 1.70
C PHE A 48 -12.06 4.44 0.45
N ASP A 49 -12.92 5.33 -0.04
CA ASP A 49 -13.76 5.07 -1.21
C ASP A 49 -13.15 5.56 -2.52
N SER A 50 -11.87 5.96 -2.48
CA SER A 50 -11.16 6.39 -3.69
C SER A 50 -10.93 5.21 -4.64
N ASP A 51 -10.80 5.50 -5.92
CA ASP A 51 -10.43 4.50 -6.91
C ASP A 51 -8.93 4.16 -6.88
N ILE A 52 -8.14 4.91 -6.10
CA ILE A 52 -6.74 4.58 -5.87
C ILE A 52 -6.67 3.41 -4.88
N PRO A 53 -6.00 2.31 -5.24
CA PRO A 53 -5.98 1.10 -4.39
C PRO A 53 -5.03 1.24 -3.20
N TRP A 54 -5.35 2.16 -2.29
CA TRP A 54 -4.55 2.44 -1.09
C TRP A 54 -4.31 1.20 -0.24
N GLN A 55 -5.24 0.24 -0.26
CA GLN A 55 -5.16 -0.98 0.53
C GLN A 55 -4.00 -1.87 0.11
N ARG A 56 -3.47 -1.69 -1.08
CA ARG A 56 -2.38 -2.53 -1.60
C ARG A 56 -1.00 -2.06 -1.15
N VAL A 57 -0.93 -1.05 -0.29
CA VAL A 57 0.34 -0.55 0.28
C VAL A 57 0.45 -1.05 1.71
N ILE A 58 1.49 -1.82 1.99
CA ILE A 58 1.69 -2.44 3.31
C ILE A 58 3.11 -2.21 3.79
N ASN A 59 3.40 -2.63 5.04
CA ASN A 59 4.73 -2.43 5.60
C ASN A 59 5.70 -3.53 5.14
N PHE A 60 6.98 -3.33 5.44
CA PHE A 60 8.05 -4.23 4.96
C PHE A 60 7.97 -5.63 5.53
N GLN A 61 7.22 -5.83 6.61
CA GLN A 61 7.03 -7.15 7.22
C GLN A 61 5.90 -7.94 6.56
N GLY A 62 5.13 -7.30 5.69
CA GLY A 62 3.96 -7.91 5.07
C GLY A 62 2.69 -7.67 5.86
N GLY A 63 2.70 -6.72 6.78
CA GLY A 63 1.57 -6.41 7.63
C GLY A 63 0.94 -5.07 7.31
N ILE A 64 -0.21 -4.84 7.92
CA ILE A 64 -0.94 -3.59 7.78
C ILE A 64 -0.49 -2.65 8.89
N SER A 65 -0.04 -1.46 8.51
CA SER A 65 0.41 -0.46 9.48
C SER A 65 -0.79 0.12 10.22
N THR A 66 -0.60 0.34 11.53
CA THR A 66 -1.60 1.00 12.34
C THR A 66 -1.76 2.45 11.89
N ARG A 67 -2.98 2.83 11.56
CA ARG A 67 -3.32 4.21 11.24
C ARG A 67 -4.10 4.78 12.44
N SER A 68 -4.08 6.09 12.57
CA SER A 68 -4.88 6.75 13.59
C SER A 68 -6.35 6.55 13.27
N GLY A 69 -6.96 5.59 13.91
CA GLY A 69 -8.35 5.24 13.64
C GLY A 69 -8.47 3.74 13.44
N VAL A 70 -9.28 3.15 14.21
CA VAL A 70 -9.36 1.70 14.38
C VAL A 70 -9.93 0.99 13.16
N SER A 71 -10.80 1.66 12.40
CA SER A 71 -11.55 1.03 11.33
C SER A 71 -10.73 0.78 10.06
N GLY A 72 -9.67 1.55 9.86
CA GLY A 72 -8.89 1.48 8.61
C GLY A 72 -8.12 0.19 8.45
N GLU A 73 -7.58 -0.34 9.55
CA GLU A 73 -6.80 -1.58 9.51
C GLU A 73 -7.66 -2.77 9.13
N LEU A 74 -8.82 -2.89 9.75
CA LEU A 74 -9.73 -3.98 9.49
C LEU A 74 -10.27 -3.94 8.07
N LEU A 75 -10.63 -2.75 7.61
CA LEU A 75 -11.11 -2.55 6.25
C LEU A 75 -10.02 -2.91 5.24
N GLN A 76 -8.80 -2.49 5.48
CA GLN A 76 -7.68 -2.77 4.58
C GLN A 76 -7.47 -4.28 4.44
N GLN A 77 -7.46 -5.00 5.54
CA GLN A 77 -7.29 -6.45 5.50
C GLN A 77 -8.43 -7.13 4.76
N GLU A 78 -9.67 -6.72 5.03
CA GLU A 78 -10.83 -7.28 4.34
C GLU A 78 -10.77 -7.07 2.83
N LEU A 79 -10.37 -5.87 2.40
CA LEU A 79 -10.25 -5.57 0.99
C LEU A 79 -9.18 -6.43 0.33
N LEU A 80 -8.03 -6.63 0.99
CA LEU A 80 -6.96 -7.47 0.46
C LEU A 80 -7.36 -8.94 0.43
N GLU A 81 -8.05 -9.41 1.45
CA GLU A 81 -8.54 -10.79 1.47
C GLU A 81 -9.54 -11.03 0.34
N ALA A 82 -10.37 -10.05 0.04
CA ALA A 82 -11.31 -10.12 -1.08
C ALA A 82 -10.57 -10.21 -2.42
N GLU A 83 -9.32 -9.73 -2.49
CA GLU A 83 -8.49 -9.84 -3.69
C GLU A 83 -7.71 -11.16 -3.75
N GLY A 84 -7.88 -12.03 -2.77
CA GLY A 84 -7.21 -13.32 -2.72
C GLY A 84 -5.92 -13.35 -1.92
N ILE A 85 -5.57 -12.28 -1.25
CA ILE A 85 -4.36 -12.23 -0.43
C ILE A 85 -4.64 -12.86 0.93
N GLN A 86 -3.80 -13.80 1.33
CA GLN A 86 -3.96 -14.53 2.58
C GLN A 86 -3.01 -13.98 3.65
N PHE A 87 -3.54 -13.82 4.86
CA PHE A 87 -2.78 -13.39 6.02
C PHE A 87 -2.69 -14.54 7.02
N ASP A 88 -1.56 -14.63 7.71
CA ASP A 88 -1.39 -15.65 8.75
C ASP A 88 -2.01 -15.16 10.07
N GLN A 89 -1.87 -15.99 11.11
CA GLN A 89 -2.45 -15.67 12.42
C GLN A 89 -1.84 -14.43 13.07
N ASN A 90 -0.67 -14.01 12.60
CA ASN A 90 -0.01 -12.78 13.09
C ASN A 90 -0.36 -11.56 12.25
N GLY A 91 -1.25 -11.72 11.27
CA GLY A 91 -1.64 -10.60 10.40
C GLY A 91 -0.61 -10.24 9.34
N LEU A 92 0.25 -11.20 8.99
CA LEU A 92 1.30 -11.00 7.99
C LEU A 92 1.01 -11.80 6.73
N THR A 93 1.26 -11.21 5.58
CA THR A 93 1.14 -11.92 4.32
C THR A 93 2.51 -12.27 3.76
N ASN A 94 2.53 -13.21 2.83
CA ASN A 94 3.77 -13.69 2.21
C ASN A 94 4.17 -12.75 1.07
N LEU A 95 5.18 -11.92 1.31
CA LEU A 95 5.65 -10.96 0.31
C LEU A 95 6.30 -11.64 -0.89
N GLU A 96 6.89 -12.81 -0.73
CA GLU A 96 7.45 -13.55 -1.86
C GLU A 96 6.36 -13.92 -2.87
N LEU A 97 5.15 -14.20 -2.36
CA LEU A 97 4.04 -14.63 -3.19
C LEU A 97 3.27 -13.46 -3.78
N TYR A 98 3.03 -12.42 -2.99
CA TYR A 98 2.07 -11.36 -3.35
C TYR A 98 2.70 -10.03 -3.72
N ARG A 99 4.00 -9.86 -3.52
CA ARG A 99 4.64 -8.58 -3.78
C ARG A 99 4.64 -8.24 -5.26
N TRP A 100 4.15 -7.05 -5.57
CA TRP A 100 4.22 -6.49 -6.92
C TRP A 100 5.67 -6.20 -7.27
N LYS A 101 6.07 -6.51 -8.50
CA LYS A 101 7.46 -6.35 -8.92
C LYS A 101 7.73 -5.04 -9.65
N GLY A 102 6.77 -4.14 -9.65
CA GLY A 102 6.95 -2.82 -10.26
C GLY A 102 6.76 -2.79 -11.76
N GLU A 103 6.05 -3.76 -12.29
CA GLU A 103 5.85 -3.88 -13.74
C GLU A 103 4.52 -3.34 -14.21
#